data_d9ce131e0ddaebfe10d000be7b1acd6e
#
_entry.id   d9ce131e0ddaebfe10d000be7b1acd6e
#
_cell.length_a   1.000
_cell.length_b   1.000
_cell.length_c   1.000
_cell.angle_alpha   90.00
_cell.angle_beta   90.00
_cell.angle_gamma   90.00
#
_symmetry.space_group_name_H-M   'P 1'
#
loop_
_entity.id
_entity.type
_entity.pdbx_description
1 polymer ?
#
loop_
_entity_poly.entity_id
_entity_poly.type
_entity_poly.pdbx_seq_one_letter_code
_entity_poly.pdbx_strand_id
1 'polypeptide(L)'
;MRNDYIAKGKNVTLFVEAPADSGLGSLNVQLDEKDLDLVKSWPGTWFSFVHQRTGQIYIRATAHRVAGKVVSVPGFTQKQPLLHRVIAKPERGQNTVFKDGDTLNLRRDNLVNLRIGETYVPAPKTGPEYADMVKGVHYRKDKQRYEVRCFHEGKAHNLGIYKDVATANMRATDFRSMGPAGYLDKYGKWGTV
;
A
#
# COMPACT_ATOMS: atom_id res chain seq x y z
N MET A 1 -1.08 -25.97 2.21
CA MET A 1 -0.89 -24.79 3.08
C MET A 1 -1.33 -25.13 4.49
N ARG A 2 -0.59 -24.65 5.50
CA ARG A 2 -0.89 -24.88 6.95
C ARG A 2 -1.37 -23.60 7.68
N ASN A 3 -1.46 -22.47 6.98
CA ASN A 3 -1.95 -21.22 7.55
C ASN A 3 -3.48 -21.22 7.63
N ASP A 4 -4.00 -20.60 8.67
CA ASP A 4 -5.43 -20.31 8.80
C ASP A 4 -5.84 -19.16 7.89
N TYR A 5 -7.11 -19.14 7.47
CA TYR A 5 -7.66 -18.08 6.64
C TYR A 5 -9.17 -17.92 6.86
N ILE A 6 -9.67 -16.74 6.53
CA ILE A 6 -11.11 -16.44 6.47
C ILE A 6 -11.44 -15.97 5.06
N ALA A 7 -12.43 -16.60 4.42
CA ALA A 7 -12.96 -16.18 3.13
C ALA A 7 -14.34 -15.53 3.31
N LYS A 8 -14.51 -14.31 2.76
CA LYS A 8 -15.78 -13.57 2.76
C LYS A 8 -16.03 -13.00 1.35
N GLY A 9 -16.91 -13.65 0.57
CA GLY A 9 -17.14 -13.31 -0.83
C GLY A 9 -15.83 -13.35 -1.60
N LYS A 10 -15.51 -12.29 -2.33
CA LYS A 10 -14.29 -12.20 -3.16
C LYS A 10 -13.00 -11.93 -2.38
N ASN A 11 -13.08 -11.74 -1.07
CA ASN A 11 -11.94 -11.36 -0.22
C ASN A 11 -11.53 -12.53 0.67
N VAL A 12 -10.23 -12.74 0.76
CA VAL A 12 -9.61 -13.70 1.67
C VAL A 12 -8.62 -12.99 2.58
N THR A 13 -8.67 -13.29 3.87
CA THR A 13 -7.65 -12.89 4.83
C THR A 13 -6.89 -14.14 5.24
N LEU A 14 -5.60 -14.18 4.92
CA LEU A 14 -4.68 -15.24 5.33
C LEU A 14 -3.95 -14.76 6.60
N PHE A 15 -3.94 -15.60 7.64
CA PHE A 15 -3.23 -15.31 8.88
C PHE A 15 -1.80 -15.85 8.78
N VAL A 16 -0.84 -14.96 9.00
CA VAL A 16 0.58 -15.28 8.93
C VAL A 16 1.25 -14.80 10.21
N GLU A 17 2.07 -15.64 10.84
CA GLU A 17 2.85 -15.23 12.00
C GLU A 17 3.75 -14.04 11.66
N ALA A 18 3.72 -13.04 12.54
CA ALA A 18 4.61 -11.88 12.41
C ALA A 18 6.07 -12.26 12.73
N PRO A 19 7.06 -11.49 12.27
CA PRO A 19 8.45 -11.71 12.64
C PRO A 19 8.60 -11.66 14.17
N ALA A 20 9.39 -12.55 14.74
CA ALA A 20 9.55 -12.70 16.21
C ALA A 20 9.88 -11.37 16.92
N ASP A 21 10.71 -10.54 16.30
CA ASP A 21 11.18 -9.27 16.88
C ASP A 21 10.20 -8.10 16.66
N SER A 22 9.05 -8.33 16.01
CA SER A 22 8.10 -7.25 15.67
C SER A 22 7.17 -6.85 16.81
N GLY A 23 7.03 -7.70 17.82
CA GLY A 23 6.01 -7.54 18.88
C GLY A 23 4.56 -7.75 18.41
N LEU A 24 4.35 -8.12 17.14
CA LEU A 24 3.05 -8.40 16.54
C LEU A 24 2.80 -9.91 16.60
N GLY A 25 1.61 -10.33 17.01
CA GLY A 25 1.28 -11.76 17.10
C GLY A 25 1.01 -12.40 15.74
N SER A 26 0.14 -11.79 14.94
CA SER A 26 -0.27 -12.28 13.63
C SER A 26 -0.52 -11.13 12.66
N LEU A 27 -0.24 -11.37 11.39
CA LEU A 27 -0.46 -10.44 10.28
C LEU A 27 -1.66 -10.88 9.44
N ASN A 28 -2.49 -9.93 9.05
CA ASN A 28 -3.63 -10.13 8.17
C ASN A 28 -3.22 -9.84 6.72
N VAL A 29 -3.00 -10.89 5.95
CA VAL A 29 -2.61 -10.79 4.54
C VAL A 29 -3.86 -10.87 3.66
N GLN A 30 -4.09 -9.85 2.85
CA GLN A 30 -5.27 -9.75 1.99
C GLN A 30 -5.02 -10.38 0.63
N LEU A 31 -5.94 -11.23 0.17
CA LEU A 31 -5.90 -11.96 -1.09
C LEU A 31 -7.25 -11.88 -1.81
N ASP A 32 -7.23 -12.09 -3.11
CA ASP A 32 -8.45 -12.42 -3.86
C ASP A 32 -8.81 -13.90 -3.71
N GLU A 33 -10.11 -14.23 -3.63
CA GLU A 33 -10.60 -15.60 -3.53
C GLU A 33 -10.06 -16.50 -4.65
N LYS A 34 -10.00 -16.00 -5.87
CA LYS A 34 -9.47 -16.72 -7.04
C LYS A 34 -8.01 -17.17 -6.91
N ASP A 35 -7.25 -16.59 -5.99
CA ASP A 35 -5.85 -16.95 -5.73
C ASP A 35 -5.70 -17.94 -4.56
N LEU A 36 -6.78 -18.21 -3.82
CA LEU A 36 -6.74 -19.06 -2.64
C LEU A 36 -6.27 -20.48 -2.95
N ASP A 37 -6.77 -21.10 -4.03
CA ASP A 37 -6.37 -22.46 -4.39
C ASP A 37 -4.89 -22.54 -4.77
N LEU A 38 -4.37 -21.53 -5.48
CA LEU A 38 -2.94 -21.43 -5.77
C LEU A 38 -2.11 -21.29 -4.47
N VAL A 39 -2.55 -20.49 -3.54
CA VAL A 39 -1.87 -20.30 -2.24
C VAL A 39 -1.94 -21.60 -1.40
N LYS A 40 -3.06 -22.31 -1.41
CA LYS A 40 -3.27 -23.58 -0.71
C LYS A 40 -2.47 -24.73 -1.31
N SER A 41 -2.14 -24.69 -2.59
CA SER A 41 -1.36 -25.74 -3.25
C SER A 41 0.09 -25.83 -2.75
N TRP A 42 0.59 -24.82 -2.03
CA TRP A 42 1.87 -24.93 -1.33
C TRP A 42 1.78 -25.91 -0.17
N PRO A 43 2.62 -26.96 -0.10
CA PRO A 43 2.51 -28.03 0.90
C PRO A 43 3.02 -27.65 2.31
N GLY A 44 3.59 -26.46 2.46
CA GLY A 44 4.12 -25.92 3.73
C GLY A 44 3.34 -24.76 4.28
N THR A 45 4.05 -23.89 5.00
CA THR A 45 3.52 -22.68 5.65
C THR A 45 4.03 -21.45 4.92
N TRP A 46 3.19 -20.44 4.84
CA TRP A 46 3.59 -19.07 4.49
C TRP A 46 3.99 -18.35 5.77
N PHE A 47 5.14 -17.69 5.79
CA PHE A 47 5.64 -16.94 6.94
C PHE A 47 6.08 -15.55 6.51
N SER A 48 6.11 -14.64 7.46
CA SER A 48 6.58 -13.28 7.24
C SER A 48 8.09 -13.16 7.48
N PHE A 49 8.73 -12.23 6.78
CA PHE A 49 10.10 -11.83 7.06
C PHE A 49 10.30 -10.35 6.76
N VAL A 50 11.22 -9.72 7.48
CA VAL A 50 11.62 -8.34 7.24
C VAL A 50 12.70 -8.30 6.18
N HIS A 51 12.51 -7.53 5.12
CA HIS A 51 13.53 -7.30 4.11
C HIS A 51 14.59 -6.34 4.64
N GLN A 52 15.82 -6.79 4.81
CA GLN A 52 16.89 -6.08 5.51
C GLN A 52 17.17 -4.67 4.99
N ARG A 53 17.11 -4.45 3.67
CA ARG A 53 17.41 -3.15 3.05
C ARG A 53 16.27 -2.14 3.15
N THR A 54 15.00 -2.58 3.14
CA THR A 54 13.84 -1.69 3.09
C THR A 54 13.05 -1.64 4.38
N GLY A 55 13.28 -2.57 5.32
CA GLY A 55 12.50 -2.73 6.54
C GLY A 55 11.05 -3.22 6.31
N GLN A 56 10.66 -3.45 5.07
CA GLN A 56 9.32 -3.90 4.74
C GLN A 56 9.12 -5.39 5.05
N ILE A 57 7.90 -5.74 5.44
CA ILE A 57 7.51 -7.13 5.71
C ILE A 57 6.97 -7.76 4.43
N TYR A 58 7.50 -8.93 4.07
CA TYR A 58 7.02 -9.73 2.95
C TYR A 58 6.63 -11.13 3.39
N ILE A 59 5.80 -11.78 2.59
CA ILE A 59 5.36 -13.15 2.82
C ILE A 59 6.11 -14.10 1.90
N ARG A 60 6.72 -15.14 2.50
CA ARG A 60 7.52 -16.17 1.81
C ARG A 60 7.04 -17.56 2.23
N ALA A 61 7.19 -18.53 1.35
CA ALA A 61 6.93 -19.92 1.67
C ALA A 61 8.10 -20.56 2.43
N THR A 62 7.80 -21.45 3.38
CA THR A 62 8.80 -22.37 3.94
C THR A 62 9.33 -23.31 2.86
N ALA A 63 10.61 -23.72 2.96
CA ALA A 63 11.15 -24.72 2.03
C ALA A 63 10.40 -26.05 2.18
N HIS A 64 9.90 -26.57 1.05
CA HIS A 64 9.34 -27.92 1.05
C HIS A 64 10.47 -28.96 1.04
N ARG A 65 10.42 -29.90 2.00
CA ARG A 65 11.46 -30.92 2.16
C ARG A 65 10.85 -32.33 2.07
N VAL A 66 11.52 -33.18 1.30
CA VAL A 66 11.24 -34.60 1.22
C VAL A 66 12.53 -35.37 1.55
N ALA A 67 12.48 -36.25 2.53
CA ALA A 67 13.67 -36.97 3.03
C ALA A 67 14.85 -36.03 3.37
N GLY A 68 14.58 -34.88 4.01
CA GLY A 68 15.58 -33.88 4.39
C GLY A 68 16.07 -32.96 3.26
N LYS A 69 15.82 -33.28 2.00
CA LYS A 69 16.24 -32.47 0.85
C LYS A 69 15.18 -31.45 0.45
N VAL A 70 15.61 -30.23 0.13
CA VAL A 70 14.71 -29.20 -0.41
C VAL A 70 14.35 -29.54 -1.85
N VAL A 71 13.05 -29.72 -2.11
CA VAL A 71 12.51 -30.07 -3.43
C VAL A 71 11.68 -28.94 -4.01
N SER A 72 11.57 -28.93 -5.35
CA SER A 72 10.67 -28.00 -6.04
C SER A 72 9.22 -28.48 -5.93
N VAL A 73 8.29 -27.55 -5.83
CA VAL A 73 6.85 -27.83 -5.81
C VAL A 73 6.30 -27.54 -7.21
N PRO A 74 5.56 -28.45 -7.84
CA PRO A 74 4.92 -28.20 -9.14
C PRO A 74 4.10 -26.91 -9.13
N GLY A 75 4.20 -26.11 -10.17
CA GLY A 75 3.52 -24.81 -10.27
C GLY A 75 4.25 -23.62 -9.63
N PHE A 76 5.40 -23.86 -8.97
CA PHE A 76 6.21 -22.80 -8.38
C PHE A 76 7.62 -22.78 -8.97
N THR A 77 8.09 -21.59 -9.35
CA THR A 77 9.42 -21.41 -9.99
C THR A 77 10.56 -21.39 -8.99
N GLN A 78 10.29 -21.20 -7.71
CA GLN A 78 11.29 -21.08 -6.65
C GLN A 78 11.01 -22.06 -5.50
N LYS A 79 12.09 -22.52 -4.85
CA LYS A 79 12.01 -23.41 -3.68
C LYS A 79 11.44 -22.75 -2.42
N GLN A 80 11.47 -21.43 -2.36
CA GLN A 80 10.89 -20.58 -1.31
C GLN A 80 10.33 -19.32 -1.97
N PRO A 81 9.18 -19.41 -2.64
CA PRO A 81 8.66 -18.28 -3.40
C PRO A 81 8.12 -17.18 -2.49
N LEU A 82 8.19 -15.94 -2.97
CA LEU A 82 7.49 -14.79 -2.40
C LEU A 82 6.04 -14.80 -2.84
N LEU A 83 5.09 -14.67 -1.91
CA LEU A 83 3.67 -14.83 -2.19
C LEU A 83 3.14 -13.84 -3.23
N HIS A 84 3.52 -12.56 -3.13
CA HIS A 84 3.14 -11.56 -4.13
C HIS A 84 3.63 -11.89 -5.54
N ARG A 85 4.82 -12.50 -5.68
CA ARG A 85 5.35 -12.95 -6.99
C ARG A 85 4.62 -14.18 -7.52
N VAL A 86 4.16 -15.06 -6.64
CA VAL A 86 3.33 -16.22 -7.00
C VAL A 86 2.01 -15.77 -7.61
N ILE A 87 1.38 -14.75 -7.01
CA ILE A 87 0.10 -14.19 -7.46
C ILE A 87 0.27 -13.35 -8.72
N ALA A 88 1.23 -12.43 -8.73
CA ALA A 88 1.44 -11.48 -9.82
C ALA A 88 2.14 -12.08 -11.05
N LYS A 89 2.89 -13.19 -10.88
CA LYS A 89 3.61 -13.91 -11.94
C LYS A 89 4.47 -12.97 -12.83
N PRO A 90 5.42 -12.20 -12.25
CA PRO A 90 6.26 -11.32 -13.03
C PRO A 90 7.14 -12.11 -14.00
N GLU A 91 7.32 -11.57 -15.20
CA GLU A 91 8.24 -12.11 -16.20
C GLU A 91 9.71 -11.85 -15.81
N ARG A 92 10.63 -12.47 -16.55
CA ARG A 92 12.07 -12.21 -16.38
C ARG A 92 12.38 -10.73 -16.63
N GLY A 93 13.08 -10.10 -15.70
CA GLY A 93 13.41 -8.68 -15.77
C GLY A 93 12.30 -7.76 -15.21
N GLN A 94 11.26 -8.31 -14.60
CA GLN A 94 10.23 -7.54 -13.91
C GLN A 94 10.29 -7.70 -12.39
N ASN A 95 9.89 -6.63 -11.71
CA ASN A 95 9.60 -6.62 -10.28
C ASN A 95 8.12 -6.34 -10.05
N THR A 96 7.54 -7.01 -9.03
CA THR A 96 6.19 -6.70 -8.58
C THR A 96 6.24 -5.61 -7.53
N VAL A 97 5.46 -4.55 -7.71
CA VAL A 97 5.28 -3.45 -6.75
C VAL A 97 3.84 -3.38 -6.26
N PHE A 98 3.63 -2.77 -5.10
CA PHE A 98 2.35 -2.57 -4.46
C PHE A 98 1.89 -1.14 -4.72
N LYS A 99 0.73 -0.95 -5.36
CA LYS A 99 0.23 0.40 -5.74
C LYS A 99 -0.04 1.29 -4.54
N ASP A 100 -0.52 0.71 -3.43
CA ASP A 100 -0.80 1.40 -2.16
C ASP A 100 0.40 1.44 -1.20
N GLY A 101 1.49 0.73 -1.52
CA GLY A 101 2.66 0.59 -0.67
C GLY A 101 2.50 -0.44 0.47
N ASP A 102 1.32 -1.04 0.66
CA ASP A 102 1.08 -2.08 1.67
C ASP A 102 1.48 -3.46 1.13
N THR A 103 2.56 -4.01 1.69
CA THR A 103 3.10 -5.32 1.30
C THR A 103 2.29 -6.52 1.78
N LEU A 104 1.26 -6.29 2.61
CA LEU A 104 0.30 -7.29 3.08
C LEU A 104 -0.99 -7.30 2.25
N ASN A 105 -1.21 -6.30 1.41
CA ASN A 105 -2.31 -6.26 0.45
C ASN A 105 -1.88 -6.89 -0.88
N LEU A 106 -2.08 -8.20 -1.00
CA LEU A 106 -1.69 -9.00 -2.16
C LEU A 106 -2.82 -9.19 -3.18
N ARG A 107 -3.85 -8.37 -3.15
CA ARG A 107 -4.89 -8.39 -4.16
C ARG A 107 -4.32 -8.03 -5.52
N ARG A 108 -4.81 -8.67 -6.58
CA ARG A 108 -4.29 -8.47 -7.94
C ARG A 108 -4.43 -7.03 -8.44
N ASP A 109 -5.48 -6.33 -8.02
CA ASP A 109 -5.68 -4.92 -8.36
C ASP A 109 -4.64 -3.99 -7.73
N ASN A 110 -4.01 -4.41 -6.62
CA ASN A 110 -2.92 -3.71 -5.96
C ASN A 110 -1.53 -4.06 -6.50
N LEU A 111 -1.37 -5.19 -7.18
CA LEU A 111 -0.08 -5.66 -7.67
C LEU A 111 0.17 -5.21 -9.11
N VAL A 112 1.37 -4.67 -9.38
CA VAL A 112 1.82 -4.29 -10.73
C VAL A 112 3.20 -4.84 -10.99
N ASN A 113 3.38 -5.48 -12.16
CA ASN A 113 4.69 -5.91 -12.64
C ASN A 113 5.30 -4.79 -13.49
N LEU A 114 6.45 -4.29 -13.06
CA LEU A 114 7.23 -3.25 -13.75
C LEU A 114 8.59 -3.80 -14.15
N ARG A 115 9.17 -3.31 -15.26
CA ARG A 115 10.55 -3.61 -15.60
C ARG A 115 11.50 -3.07 -14.53
N ILE A 116 12.63 -3.72 -14.36
CA ILE A 116 13.66 -3.25 -13.43
C ILE A 116 14.11 -1.85 -13.86
N GLY A 117 14.02 -0.89 -12.92
CA GLY A 117 14.30 0.53 -13.16
C GLY A 117 13.06 1.40 -13.44
N GLU A 118 11.91 0.81 -13.72
CA GLU A 118 10.65 1.54 -13.79
C GLU A 118 10.07 1.83 -12.41
N THR A 119 9.37 2.96 -12.29
CA THR A 119 8.66 3.37 -11.07
C THR A 119 7.16 3.37 -11.33
N TYR A 120 6.38 2.87 -10.38
CA TYR A 120 4.93 2.96 -10.45
C TYR A 120 4.49 4.43 -10.29
N VAL A 121 3.79 4.92 -11.30
CA VAL A 121 3.14 6.21 -11.26
C VAL A 121 1.64 5.97 -11.10
N PRO A 122 1.04 6.33 -9.96
CA PRO A 122 -0.40 6.18 -9.77
C PRO A 122 -1.15 6.94 -10.85
N ALA A 123 -2.22 6.34 -11.38
CA ALA A 123 -3.13 7.07 -12.27
C ALA A 123 -3.65 8.32 -11.54
N PRO A 124 -3.83 9.44 -12.25
CA PRO A 124 -4.47 10.60 -11.68
C PRO A 124 -5.82 10.20 -11.06
N LYS A 125 -6.10 10.70 -9.87
CA LYS A 125 -7.42 10.50 -9.26
C LYS A 125 -8.46 11.19 -10.14
N THR A 126 -9.41 10.42 -10.65
CA THR A 126 -10.50 10.91 -11.50
C THR A 126 -11.80 10.90 -10.71
N GLY A 127 -12.63 11.90 -10.94
CA GLY A 127 -13.93 12.07 -10.28
C GLY A 127 -14.22 13.55 -10.10
N PRO A 128 -15.50 13.95 -10.05
CA PRO A 128 -15.87 15.37 -9.88
C PRO A 128 -15.29 15.97 -8.58
N GLU A 129 -15.12 15.14 -7.54
CA GLU A 129 -14.53 15.56 -6.27
C GLU A 129 -13.04 15.89 -6.35
N TYR A 130 -12.34 15.45 -7.42
CA TYR A 130 -10.92 15.76 -7.66
C TYR A 130 -10.73 16.79 -8.77
N ALA A 131 -11.81 17.17 -9.46
CA ALA A 131 -11.75 18.23 -10.45
C ALA A 131 -11.36 19.55 -9.78
N ASP A 132 -10.57 20.33 -10.50
CA ASP A 132 -10.17 21.70 -10.10
C ASP A 132 -9.36 21.82 -8.80
N MET A 133 -8.91 20.72 -8.18
CA MET A 133 -8.05 20.81 -7.00
C MET A 133 -6.66 21.34 -7.34
N VAL A 134 -6.23 22.41 -6.68
CA VAL A 134 -4.87 22.94 -6.80
C VAL A 134 -3.90 22.15 -5.90
N LYS A 135 -2.60 22.26 -6.19
CA LYS A 135 -1.55 21.62 -5.40
C LYS A 135 -1.73 21.94 -3.90
N GLY A 136 -1.67 20.93 -3.04
CA GLY A 136 -1.83 21.07 -1.59
C GLY A 136 -3.28 20.89 -1.10
N VAL A 137 -4.25 20.72 -1.99
CA VAL A 137 -5.63 20.34 -1.66
C VAL A 137 -5.81 18.84 -1.87
N HIS A 138 -6.42 18.16 -0.91
CA HIS A 138 -6.64 16.71 -0.91
C HIS A 138 -8.08 16.38 -0.50
N TYR A 139 -8.80 15.63 -1.33
CA TYR A 139 -10.13 15.17 -0.96
C TYR A 139 -10.07 13.97 0.00
N ARG A 140 -10.72 14.11 1.16
CA ARG A 140 -10.85 13.09 2.20
C ARG A 140 -12.18 12.37 2.03
N LYS A 141 -12.15 11.15 1.45
CA LYS A 141 -13.36 10.34 1.24
C LYS A 141 -14.08 9.97 2.54
N ASP A 142 -13.33 9.72 3.60
CA ASP A 142 -13.84 9.37 4.94
C ASP A 142 -14.66 10.50 5.56
N LYS A 143 -14.31 11.76 5.27
CA LYS A 143 -14.96 12.95 5.79
C LYS A 143 -15.82 13.67 4.74
N GLN A 144 -15.75 13.27 3.47
CA GLN A 144 -16.36 13.97 2.31
C GLN A 144 -16.01 15.46 2.30
N ARG A 145 -14.74 15.80 2.52
CA ARG A 145 -14.23 17.16 2.67
C ARG A 145 -12.85 17.31 2.05
N TYR A 146 -12.43 18.54 1.87
CA TYR A 146 -11.14 18.92 1.30
C TYR A 146 -10.17 19.35 2.40
N GLU A 147 -9.09 18.59 2.58
CA GLU A 147 -7.98 18.94 3.49
C GLU A 147 -6.95 19.75 2.70
N VAL A 148 -6.51 20.87 3.30
CA VAL A 148 -5.48 21.73 2.73
C VAL A 148 -4.19 21.60 3.52
N ARG A 149 -3.15 21.07 2.87
CA ARG A 149 -1.81 20.90 3.43
C ARG A 149 -0.77 21.43 2.45
N CYS A 150 -0.10 22.50 2.82
CA CYS A 150 0.92 23.15 2.00
C CYS A 150 2.30 23.05 2.65
N PHE A 151 3.34 23.16 1.84
CA PHE A 151 4.73 23.15 2.29
C PHE A 151 5.36 24.51 2.00
N HIS A 152 6.14 25.01 2.97
CA HIS A 152 6.96 26.21 2.84
C HIS A 152 8.29 25.96 3.53
N GLU A 153 9.41 26.17 2.82
CA GLU A 153 10.77 25.93 3.33
C GLU A 153 10.96 24.56 4.01
N GLY A 154 10.42 23.51 3.39
CA GLY A 154 10.51 22.14 3.91
C GLY A 154 9.58 21.80 5.08
N LYS A 155 8.83 22.77 5.63
CA LYS A 155 7.86 22.55 6.70
C LYS A 155 6.46 22.38 6.15
N ALA A 156 5.71 21.42 6.71
CA ALA A 156 4.31 21.21 6.38
C ALA A 156 3.40 22.09 7.22
N HIS A 157 2.44 22.77 6.60
CA HIS A 157 1.43 23.59 7.23
C HIS A 157 0.05 23.04 6.92
N ASN A 158 -0.72 22.69 7.95
CA ASN A 158 -2.12 22.28 7.81
C ASN A 158 -3.01 23.51 7.87
N LEU A 159 -3.70 23.82 6.77
CA LEU A 159 -4.52 25.01 6.63
C LEU A 159 -6.00 24.76 6.92
N GLY A 160 -6.36 23.50 7.24
CA GLY A 160 -7.72 23.13 7.65
C GLY A 160 -8.44 22.20 6.70
N ILE A 161 -9.70 21.92 7.05
CA ILE A 161 -10.61 21.04 6.30
C ILE A 161 -11.85 21.83 5.89
N TYR A 162 -12.21 21.79 4.60
CA TYR A 162 -13.27 22.61 3.99
C TYR A 162 -14.34 21.73 3.34
N LYS A 163 -15.57 22.24 3.26
CA LYS A 163 -16.70 21.52 2.64
C LYS A 163 -16.65 21.56 1.12
N ASP A 164 -16.12 22.63 0.56
CA ASP A 164 -16.08 22.88 -0.88
C ASP A 164 -14.65 23.08 -1.39
N VAL A 165 -14.43 22.72 -2.66
CA VAL A 165 -13.13 22.78 -3.31
C VAL A 165 -12.68 24.22 -3.56
N ALA A 166 -13.62 25.16 -3.79
CA ALA A 166 -13.28 26.56 -4.08
C ALA A 166 -12.62 27.22 -2.88
N THR A 167 -13.20 27.07 -1.68
CA THR A 167 -12.62 27.58 -0.44
C THR A 167 -11.27 26.93 -0.15
N ALA A 168 -11.16 25.60 -0.33
CA ALA A 168 -9.89 24.88 -0.14
C ALA A 168 -8.79 25.38 -1.09
N ASN A 169 -9.13 25.59 -2.36
CA ASN A 169 -8.20 26.11 -3.38
C ASN A 169 -7.76 27.54 -3.06
N MET A 170 -8.69 28.39 -2.65
CA MET A 170 -8.39 29.77 -2.24
C MET A 170 -7.37 29.77 -1.09
N ARG A 171 -7.59 28.97 -0.05
CA ARG A 171 -6.68 28.84 1.09
C ARG A 171 -5.29 28.35 0.69
N ALA A 172 -5.21 27.33 -0.19
CA ALA A 172 -3.94 26.82 -0.68
C ALA A 172 -3.20 27.83 -1.56
N THR A 173 -3.93 28.62 -2.36
CA THR A 173 -3.36 29.65 -3.26
C THR A 173 -2.84 30.84 -2.45
N ASP A 174 -3.64 31.33 -1.51
CA ASP A 174 -3.26 32.43 -0.62
C ASP A 174 -2.00 32.09 0.19
N PHE A 175 -1.94 30.89 0.77
CA PHE A 175 -0.75 30.46 1.50
C PHE A 175 0.51 30.44 0.61
N ARG A 176 0.39 30.00 -0.63
CA ARG A 176 1.54 29.96 -1.56
C ARG A 176 1.99 31.34 -2.01
N SER A 177 1.06 32.28 -2.16
CA SER A 177 1.37 33.65 -2.58
C SER A 177 1.91 34.53 -1.46
N MET A 178 1.41 34.37 -0.24
CA MET A 178 1.73 35.25 0.91
C MET A 178 2.77 34.64 1.86
N GLY A 179 2.98 33.32 1.79
CA GLY A 179 3.75 32.59 2.79
C GLY A 179 3.04 32.44 4.14
N PRO A 180 3.70 31.79 5.13
CA PRO A 180 3.11 31.53 6.44
C PRO A 180 2.69 32.78 7.21
N ALA A 181 3.53 33.81 7.24
CA ALA A 181 3.26 35.05 7.95
C ALA A 181 2.05 35.78 7.37
N GLY A 182 2.04 36.04 6.05
CA GLY A 182 0.93 36.71 5.40
C GLY A 182 -0.39 35.93 5.48
N TYR A 183 -0.32 34.60 5.50
CA TYR A 183 -1.51 33.78 5.72
C TYR A 183 -2.09 33.97 7.12
N LEU A 184 -1.22 33.97 8.15
CA LEU A 184 -1.66 34.23 9.54
C LEU A 184 -2.22 35.66 9.71
N ASP A 185 -1.60 36.65 9.09
CA ASP A 185 -2.12 38.02 9.10
C ASP A 185 -3.53 38.10 8.49
N LYS A 186 -3.78 37.40 7.40
CA LYS A 186 -5.08 37.39 6.70
C LYS A 186 -6.14 36.57 7.45
N TYR A 187 -5.78 35.43 8.03
CA TYR A 187 -6.74 34.46 8.56
C TYR A 187 -6.69 34.28 10.08
N GLY A 188 -5.70 34.85 10.74
CA GLY A 188 -5.57 34.89 12.22
C GLY A 188 -5.18 33.58 12.87
N LYS A 189 -5.26 32.44 12.15
CA LYS A 189 -4.96 31.11 12.68
C LYS A 189 -4.68 30.09 11.57
N TRP A 190 -3.98 29.01 11.93
CA TRP A 190 -3.95 27.78 11.15
C TRP A 190 -5.31 27.10 11.20
N GLY A 191 -5.64 26.35 10.16
CA GLY A 191 -6.88 25.57 10.13
C GLY A 191 -6.93 24.55 11.28
N THR A 192 -8.07 24.42 11.90
CA THR A 192 -8.36 23.33 12.84
C THR A 192 -8.54 22.01 12.05
N VAL A 193 -7.92 20.95 12.55
CA VAL A 193 -8.03 19.57 12.02
C VAL A 193 -9.37 18.97 12.41
#